data_fb9063133b92903af84303c97b5e7bb5
#
_entry.id   fb9063133b92903af84303c97b5e7bb5
#
_cell.length_a   1.000
_cell.length_b   1.000
_cell.length_c   1.000
_cell.angle_alpha   90.00
_cell.angle_beta   90.00
_cell.angle_gamma   90.00
#
_symmetry.space_group_name_H-M   'P 1'
#
loop_
_entity.id
_entity.type
_entity.pdbx_description
1 polymer ?
#
loop_
_entity_poly.entity_id
_entity_poly.type
_entity_poly.pdbx_seq_one_letter_code
_entity_poly.pdbx_strand_id
1 'polypeptide(L)'
;MSDPYILGTRGSALALTQSTLAAEHIVQVFNTHSREHGAERTLSFDITTVKTDGDVLTGPLATLGGTGVFAAALRQRLLDGDTPDGVDVAVHSLKDLPAEPCPGLVIAAILEREDPRDALVARDNLTLDTLPTGARVGTGSPRRAAQVRALRSDLEIVDIRGNVGTRIARVKGLEEHGNRQVVVRDSAETDEAAHRGIGTENTGDCDAVILAVSGLKRLGKESVITEYLDPSRMLPAPGQGALAIEALHRS
;
A
#
# COMPACT_ATOMS: atom_id res chain seq x y z
N MET A 1 14.99 30.47 1.71
CA MET A 1 14.60 29.05 1.53
C MET A 1 13.10 29.07 1.34
N SER A 2 12.55 28.42 0.34
CA SER A 2 11.09 28.27 0.21
C SER A 2 10.62 27.28 1.28
N ASP A 3 9.40 27.49 1.80
CA ASP A 3 8.78 26.54 2.72
C ASP A 3 8.67 25.15 2.06
N PRO A 4 8.79 24.06 2.83
CA PRO A 4 8.64 22.71 2.30
C PRO A 4 7.22 22.50 1.78
N TYR A 5 7.08 21.72 0.72
CA TYR A 5 5.77 21.22 0.28
C TYR A 5 5.25 20.15 1.23
N ILE A 6 3.96 20.12 1.47
CA ILE A 6 3.32 19.12 2.34
C ILE A 6 2.88 17.94 1.50
N LEU A 7 3.45 16.76 1.81
CA LEU A 7 3.12 15.50 1.16
C LEU A 7 2.21 14.66 2.06
N GLY A 8 0.96 14.48 1.62
CA GLY A 8 -0.03 13.67 2.33
C GLY A 8 0.16 12.17 2.06
N THR A 9 0.08 11.37 3.12
CA THR A 9 0.16 9.90 3.03
C THR A 9 -0.73 9.22 4.06
N ARG A 10 -1.01 7.92 3.87
CA ARG A 10 -1.66 7.10 4.89
C ARG A 10 -0.67 6.69 5.98
N GLY A 11 -1.17 6.37 7.18
CA GLY A 11 -0.34 6.00 8.33
C GLY A 11 0.26 4.58 8.30
N SER A 12 0.00 3.76 7.27
CA SER A 12 0.58 2.41 7.21
C SER A 12 2.08 2.45 6.87
N ALA A 13 2.87 1.52 7.42
CA ALA A 13 4.31 1.44 7.13
C ALA A 13 4.62 1.42 5.62
N LEU A 14 3.82 0.69 4.83
CA LEU A 14 3.98 0.66 3.38
C LEU A 14 3.71 2.03 2.75
N ALA A 15 2.65 2.73 3.16
CA ALA A 15 2.33 4.04 2.61
C ALA A 15 3.41 5.07 2.95
N LEU A 16 3.90 5.08 4.20
CA LEU A 16 5.01 5.93 4.62
C LEU A 16 6.27 5.67 3.79
N THR A 17 6.68 4.39 3.66
CA THR A 17 7.83 4.02 2.82
C THR A 17 7.66 4.47 1.37
N GLN A 18 6.48 4.28 0.79
CA GLN A 18 6.17 4.70 -0.57
C GLN A 18 6.27 6.21 -0.75
N SER A 19 5.77 6.97 0.22
CA SER A 19 5.78 8.43 0.19
C SER A 19 7.19 9.00 0.37
N THR A 20 7.99 8.39 1.24
CA THR A 20 9.41 8.75 1.40
C THR A 20 10.19 8.52 0.11
N LEU A 21 10.07 7.32 -0.49
CA LEU A 21 10.72 7.00 -1.76
C LEU A 21 10.29 7.94 -2.90
N ALA A 22 9.00 8.30 -2.94
CA ALA A 22 8.49 9.23 -3.92
C ALA A 22 9.05 10.65 -3.73
N ALA A 23 9.07 11.15 -2.49
CA ALA A 23 9.63 12.46 -2.14
C ALA A 23 11.12 12.54 -2.51
N GLU A 24 11.91 11.55 -2.13
CA GLU A 24 13.33 11.46 -2.44
C GLU A 24 13.58 11.47 -3.96
N HIS A 25 12.81 10.69 -4.72
CA HIS A 25 12.93 10.63 -6.18
C HIS A 25 12.58 11.97 -6.84
N ILE A 26 11.48 12.62 -6.42
CA ILE A 26 11.06 13.92 -6.94
C ILE A 26 12.13 14.98 -6.64
N VAL A 27 12.66 15.02 -5.43
CA VAL A 27 13.73 15.95 -5.03
C VAL A 27 14.98 15.72 -5.86
N GLN A 28 15.37 14.46 -6.08
CA GLN A 28 16.53 14.12 -6.90
C GLN A 28 16.37 14.60 -8.35
N VAL A 29 15.23 14.32 -8.97
CA VAL A 29 14.94 14.73 -10.35
C VAL A 29 14.92 16.26 -10.45
N PHE A 30 14.25 16.93 -9.53
CA PHE A 30 14.17 18.39 -9.48
C PHE A 30 15.56 19.03 -9.35
N ASN A 31 16.38 18.55 -8.42
CA ASN A 31 17.71 19.10 -8.20
C ASN A 31 18.64 18.90 -9.41
N THR A 32 18.51 17.75 -10.10
CA THR A 32 19.25 17.48 -11.34
C THR A 32 18.86 18.49 -12.42
N HIS A 33 17.55 18.60 -12.66
CA HIS A 33 17.01 19.54 -13.66
C HIS A 33 17.36 21.01 -13.35
N SER A 34 17.28 21.42 -12.08
CA SER A 34 17.59 22.78 -11.65
C SER A 34 19.07 23.13 -11.92
N ARG A 35 20.00 22.21 -11.65
CA ARG A 35 21.43 22.40 -11.93
C ARG A 35 21.71 22.53 -13.43
N GLU A 36 21.09 21.67 -14.25
CA GLU A 36 21.25 21.70 -15.71
C GLU A 36 20.79 23.03 -16.33
N HIS A 37 19.81 23.71 -15.69
CA HIS A 37 19.26 24.96 -16.16
C HIS A 37 19.79 26.18 -15.42
N GLY A 38 20.84 26.03 -14.60
CA GLY A 38 21.49 27.12 -13.87
C GLY A 38 20.62 27.79 -12.80
N ALA A 39 19.60 27.10 -12.30
CA ALA A 39 18.72 27.59 -11.26
C ALA A 39 19.18 27.06 -9.89
N GLU A 40 19.38 27.97 -8.92
CA GLU A 40 19.62 27.62 -7.52
C GLU A 40 18.26 27.47 -6.78
N ARG A 41 17.48 26.47 -7.17
CA ARG A 41 16.22 26.16 -6.49
C ARG A 41 16.37 24.88 -5.68
N THR A 42 15.81 24.88 -4.48
CA THR A 42 15.73 23.70 -3.61
C THR A 42 14.27 23.28 -3.45
N LEU A 43 14.03 21.98 -3.47
CA LEU A 43 12.74 21.37 -3.20
C LEU A 43 12.87 20.50 -1.96
N SER A 44 11.91 20.59 -1.04
CA SER A 44 11.79 19.70 0.11
C SER A 44 10.33 19.37 0.40
N PHE A 45 10.11 18.25 1.08
CA PHE A 45 8.79 17.80 1.48
C PHE A 45 8.74 17.52 2.98
N ASP A 46 7.64 17.97 3.61
CA ASP A 46 7.22 17.51 4.93
C ASP A 46 6.12 16.45 4.74
N ILE A 47 6.32 15.25 5.28
CA ILE A 47 5.38 14.15 5.15
C ILE A 47 4.38 14.20 6.29
N THR A 48 3.09 14.32 5.97
CA THR A 48 1.99 14.30 6.94
C THR A 48 1.08 13.10 6.75
N THR A 49 0.65 12.48 7.85
CA THR A 49 -0.25 11.33 7.81
C THR A 49 -1.71 11.77 7.85
N VAL A 50 -2.51 11.21 6.93
CA VAL A 50 -3.95 11.43 6.86
C VAL A 50 -4.66 10.14 7.25
N LYS A 51 -5.52 10.20 8.26
CA LYS A 51 -6.38 9.07 8.65
C LYS A 51 -7.44 8.87 7.57
N THR A 52 -7.61 7.63 7.10
CA THR A 52 -8.63 7.28 6.11
C THR A 52 -9.66 6.34 6.71
N ASP A 53 -10.91 6.41 6.24
CA ASP A 53 -11.97 5.50 6.68
C ASP A 53 -11.61 4.03 6.42
N GLY A 54 -10.86 3.77 5.35
CA GLY A 54 -10.35 2.44 5.04
C GLY A 54 -9.34 1.88 6.06
N ASP A 55 -8.74 2.74 6.88
CA ASP A 55 -7.83 2.35 7.96
C ASP A 55 -8.61 2.06 9.26
N VAL A 56 -9.83 2.57 9.40
CA VAL A 56 -10.67 2.48 10.61
C VAL A 56 -11.76 1.40 10.48
N LEU A 57 -12.33 1.24 9.28
CA LEU A 57 -13.48 0.35 9.07
C LEU A 57 -13.06 -1.11 8.90
N THR A 58 -13.66 -2.01 9.69
CA THR A 58 -13.32 -3.44 9.76
C THR A 58 -14.21 -4.37 8.93
N GLY A 59 -15.25 -3.85 8.26
CA GLY A 59 -16.19 -4.63 7.45
C GLY A 59 -15.62 -5.15 6.11
N PRO A 60 -16.27 -6.08 5.36
CA PRO A 60 -15.80 -6.56 4.05
C PRO A 60 -15.60 -5.41 3.05
N LEU A 61 -14.46 -5.36 2.33
CA LEU A 61 -14.17 -4.28 1.34
C LEU A 61 -15.28 -4.12 0.31
N ALA A 62 -15.95 -5.22 -0.05
CA ALA A 62 -17.09 -5.20 -0.95
C ALA A 62 -18.31 -4.44 -0.40
N THR A 63 -18.42 -4.32 0.94
CA THR A 63 -19.54 -3.62 1.61
C THR A 63 -19.19 -2.20 2.04
N LEU A 64 -17.91 -1.81 1.99
CA LEU A 64 -17.39 -0.51 2.43
C LEU A 64 -17.35 0.57 1.33
N GLY A 65 -18.17 0.45 0.28
CA GLY A 65 -18.36 1.55 -0.69
C GLY A 65 -17.39 1.62 -1.86
N GLY A 66 -16.76 0.52 -2.24
CA GLY A 66 -16.08 0.42 -3.54
C GLY A 66 -14.62 0.89 -3.58
N THR A 67 -14.12 1.03 -4.80
CA THR A 67 -12.78 1.55 -5.11
C THR A 67 -12.66 3.00 -4.68
N GLY A 68 -11.63 3.34 -3.89
CA GLY A 68 -11.32 4.74 -3.55
C GLY A 68 -11.51 5.13 -2.09
N VAL A 69 -12.02 4.26 -1.22
CA VAL A 69 -12.13 4.52 0.24
C VAL A 69 -10.79 4.97 0.85
N PHE A 70 -9.68 4.45 0.32
CA PHE A 70 -8.34 4.83 0.75
C PHE A 70 -7.82 6.14 0.13
N ALA A 71 -8.38 6.57 -1.00
CA ALA A 71 -7.97 7.80 -1.66
C ALA A 71 -8.82 9.01 -1.26
N ALA A 72 -10.07 8.80 -0.84
CA ALA A 72 -11.04 9.86 -0.60
C ALA A 72 -10.54 10.91 0.41
N ALA A 73 -10.02 10.49 1.55
CA ALA A 73 -9.52 11.41 2.58
C ALA A 73 -8.28 12.20 2.10
N LEU A 74 -7.35 11.55 1.38
CA LEU A 74 -6.20 12.23 0.80
C LEU A 74 -6.60 13.23 -0.28
N ARG A 75 -7.57 12.87 -1.14
CA ARG A 75 -8.13 13.76 -2.16
C ARG A 75 -8.82 14.97 -1.55
N GLN A 76 -9.54 14.78 -0.44
CA GLN A 76 -10.13 15.90 0.28
C GLN A 76 -9.06 16.88 0.77
N ARG A 77 -7.97 16.35 1.37
CA ARG A 77 -6.85 17.18 1.84
C ARG A 77 -6.13 17.92 0.71
N LEU A 78 -6.04 17.33 -0.49
CA LEU A 78 -5.54 18.01 -1.68
C LEU A 78 -6.49 19.15 -2.10
N LEU A 79 -7.80 18.91 -2.10
CA LEU A 79 -8.81 19.91 -2.45
C LEU A 79 -8.90 21.05 -1.43
N ASP A 80 -8.57 20.79 -0.16
CA ASP A 80 -8.47 21.80 0.89
C ASP A 80 -7.30 22.77 0.65
N GLY A 81 -6.32 22.37 -0.15
CA GLY A 81 -5.26 23.24 -0.70
C GLY A 81 -4.52 24.06 0.37
N ASP A 82 -4.58 25.40 0.22
CA ASP A 82 -3.84 26.36 1.07
C ASP A 82 -4.42 26.53 2.49
N THR A 83 -5.35 25.65 2.93
CA THR A 83 -5.82 25.66 4.31
C THR A 83 -4.80 25.00 5.24
N PRO A 84 -4.87 25.25 6.58
CA PRO A 84 -3.96 24.62 7.54
C PRO A 84 -3.96 23.08 7.51
N ASP A 85 -5.04 22.50 7.02
CA ASP A 85 -5.23 21.06 6.93
C ASP A 85 -4.94 20.50 5.53
N GLY A 86 -4.66 21.37 4.54
CA GLY A 86 -4.38 20.98 3.17
C GLY A 86 -3.04 20.27 3.00
N VAL A 87 -2.89 19.59 1.86
CA VAL A 87 -1.62 19.03 1.41
C VAL A 87 -1.39 19.42 -0.05
N ASP A 88 -0.15 19.59 -0.46
CA ASP A 88 0.23 20.00 -1.82
C ASP A 88 0.21 18.82 -2.79
N VAL A 89 0.66 17.65 -2.32
CA VAL A 89 0.74 16.42 -3.10
C VAL A 89 0.34 15.22 -2.26
N ALA A 90 -0.17 14.18 -2.91
CA ALA A 90 -0.44 12.89 -2.28
C ALA A 90 0.18 11.75 -3.09
N VAL A 91 0.69 10.75 -2.39
CA VAL A 91 1.25 9.55 -3.01
C VAL A 91 0.30 8.38 -2.83
N HIS A 92 -0.01 7.71 -3.94
CA HIS A 92 -0.91 6.56 -3.97
C HIS A 92 -0.25 5.36 -4.63
N SER A 93 -0.56 4.15 -4.16
CA SER A 93 -0.44 2.98 -5.02
C SER A 93 -1.46 3.14 -6.17
N LEU A 94 -0.99 3.18 -7.42
CA LEU A 94 -1.87 3.47 -8.58
C LEU A 94 -3.07 2.53 -8.67
N LYS A 95 -2.89 1.26 -8.30
CA LYS A 95 -3.95 0.25 -8.29
C LYS A 95 -5.10 0.54 -7.32
N ASP A 96 -4.87 1.40 -6.32
CA ASP A 96 -5.85 1.73 -5.28
C ASP A 96 -6.63 3.02 -5.61
N LEU A 97 -6.20 3.76 -6.66
CA LEU A 97 -6.95 4.90 -7.18
C LEU A 97 -8.16 4.43 -7.99
N PRO A 98 -9.31 5.12 -7.86
CA PRO A 98 -10.43 4.94 -8.78
C PRO A 98 -10.00 5.25 -10.22
N ALA A 99 -10.61 4.56 -11.19
CA ALA A 99 -10.40 4.84 -12.61
C ALA A 99 -11.02 6.19 -13.03
N GLU A 100 -12.03 6.65 -12.30
CA GLU A 100 -12.69 7.92 -12.56
C GLU A 100 -11.82 9.09 -12.08
N PRO A 101 -11.65 10.14 -12.93
CA PRO A 101 -10.97 11.35 -12.52
C PRO A 101 -11.67 12.03 -11.34
N CYS A 102 -10.89 12.67 -10.48
CA CYS A 102 -11.42 13.54 -9.43
C CYS A 102 -11.38 14.99 -9.93
N PRO A 103 -12.53 15.68 -10.07
CA PRO A 103 -12.54 17.08 -10.48
C PRO A 103 -11.66 17.95 -9.57
N GLY A 104 -10.85 18.81 -10.17
CA GLY A 104 -9.90 19.66 -9.44
C GLY A 104 -8.56 19.01 -9.11
N LEU A 105 -8.39 17.70 -9.33
CA LEU A 105 -7.14 17.00 -9.13
C LEU A 105 -6.58 16.44 -10.44
N VAL A 106 -5.27 16.21 -10.46
CA VAL A 106 -4.56 15.62 -11.58
C VAL A 106 -3.52 14.61 -11.07
N ILE A 107 -3.35 13.50 -11.79
CA ILE A 107 -2.18 12.65 -11.64
C ILE A 107 -1.02 13.37 -12.32
N ALA A 108 -0.22 14.07 -11.52
CA ALA A 108 0.90 14.89 -12.01
C ALA A 108 2.08 14.03 -12.51
N ALA A 109 2.28 12.86 -11.89
CA ALA A 109 3.34 11.93 -12.29
C ALA A 109 2.99 10.49 -11.91
N ILE A 110 3.55 9.55 -12.67
CA ILE A 110 3.61 8.13 -12.31
C ILE A 110 5.09 7.76 -12.29
N LEU A 111 5.56 7.27 -11.14
CA LEU A 111 6.95 6.89 -10.97
C LEU A 111 7.24 5.55 -11.67
N GLU A 112 8.54 5.25 -11.84
CA GLU A 112 8.99 3.97 -12.39
C GLU A 112 8.30 2.80 -11.69
N ARG A 113 7.80 1.88 -12.51
CA ARG A 113 7.00 0.76 -12.04
C ARG A 113 7.89 -0.31 -11.43
N GLU A 114 7.69 -0.61 -10.16
CA GLU A 114 8.29 -1.76 -9.50
C GLU A 114 7.61 -3.06 -10.01
N ASP A 115 8.20 -4.20 -9.68
CA ASP A 115 7.72 -5.53 -10.07
C ASP A 115 6.20 -5.68 -9.92
N PRO A 116 5.45 -5.86 -11.01
CA PRO A 116 4.00 -5.91 -10.97
C PRO A 116 3.44 -7.24 -10.50
N ARG A 117 4.26 -8.29 -10.36
CA ARG A 117 3.81 -9.64 -10.02
C ARG A 117 3.14 -9.70 -8.66
N ASP A 118 2.33 -10.72 -8.50
CA ASP A 118 1.91 -11.22 -7.21
C ASP A 118 2.95 -12.24 -6.68
N ALA A 119 3.06 -12.36 -5.37
CA ALA A 119 3.91 -13.32 -4.69
C ALA A 119 3.09 -14.24 -3.80
N LEU A 120 3.44 -15.50 -3.77
CA LEU A 120 3.03 -16.41 -2.73
C LEU A 120 4.01 -16.31 -1.56
N VAL A 121 3.49 -16.23 -0.36
CA VAL A 121 4.20 -16.36 0.90
C VAL A 121 3.58 -17.54 1.62
N ALA A 122 4.28 -18.66 1.68
CA ALA A 122 3.77 -19.93 2.20
C ALA A 122 4.67 -20.48 3.30
N ARG A 123 4.09 -21.30 4.20
CA ARG A 123 4.87 -22.09 5.14
C ARG A 123 5.76 -23.09 4.39
N ASP A 124 6.83 -23.50 5.01
CA ASP A 124 7.70 -24.60 4.56
C ASP A 124 8.26 -24.41 3.13
N ASN A 125 8.39 -23.16 2.66
CA ASN A 125 8.81 -22.80 1.30
C ASN A 125 7.97 -23.47 0.19
N LEU A 126 6.69 -23.73 0.46
CA LEU A 126 5.77 -24.31 -0.53
C LEU A 126 5.48 -23.32 -1.65
N THR A 127 5.24 -23.85 -2.85
CA THR A 127 4.75 -23.12 -4.03
C THR A 127 3.26 -23.35 -4.22
N LEU A 128 2.61 -22.62 -5.10
CA LEU A 128 1.18 -22.81 -5.41
C LEU A 128 0.89 -24.24 -5.87
N ASP A 129 1.82 -24.86 -6.60
CA ASP A 129 1.65 -26.22 -7.11
C ASP A 129 1.91 -27.29 -6.03
N THR A 130 2.76 -26.99 -5.04
CA THR A 130 3.12 -27.95 -3.97
C THR A 130 2.28 -27.80 -2.71
N LEU A 131 1.42 -26.79 -2.61
CA LEU A 131 0.45 -26.68 -1.52
C LEU A 131 -0.42 -27.95 -1.46
N PRO A 132 -0.61 -28.55 -0.27
CA PRO A 132 -1.47 -29.73 -0.13
C PRO A 132 -2.94 -29.41 -0.46
N THR A 133 -3.67 -30.43 -0.88
CA THR A 133 -5.14 -30.33 -1.07
C THR A 133 -5.82 -29.83 0.19
N GLY A 134 -6.75 -28.89 0.05
CA GLY A 134 -7.42 -28.25 1.18
C GLY A 134 -6.58 -27.19 1.91
N ALA A 135 -5.37 -26.87 1.42
CA ALA A 135 -4.57 -25.79 2.04
C ALA A 135 -5.29 -24.45 1.97
N ARG A 136 -5.13 -23.67 3.05
CA ARG A 136 -5.80 -22.38 3.23
C ARG A 136 -4.94 -21.24 2.68
N VAL A 137 -5.42 -20.57 1.63
CA VAL A 137 -4.75 -19.44 0.97
C VAL A 137 -5.45 -18.13 1.29
N GLY A 138 -4.76 -17.26 2.01
CA GLY A 138 -5.28 -15.97 2.45
C GLY A 138 -5.19 -14.90 1.36
N THR A 139 -6.32 -14.28 1.01
CA THR A 139 -6.37 -13.07 0.18
C THR A 139 -7.67 -12.31 0.37
N GLY A 140 -7.61 -10.98 0.49
CA GLY A 140 -8.80 -10.11 0.46
C GLY A 140 -9.11 -9.57 -0.94
N SER A 141 -8.47 -10.10 -1.99
CA SER A 141 -8.65 -9.64 -3.37
C SER A 141 -9.53 -10.61 -4.15
N PRO A 142 -10.73 -10.20 -4.61
CA PRO A 142 -11.58 -11.05 -5.46
C PRO A 142 -10.87 -11.51 -6.74
N ARG A 143 -10.03 -10.65 -7.34
CA ARG A 143 -9.21 -10.98 -8.52
C ARG A 143 -8.28 -12.16 -8.25
N ARG A 144 -7.53 -12.11 -7.12
CA ARG A 144 -6.61 -13.19 -6.73
C ARG A 144 -7.38 -14.46 -6.39
N ALA A 145 -8.45 -14.34 -5.60
CA ALA A 145 -9.28 -15.47 -5.20
C ALA A 145 -9.83 -16.24 -6.41
N ALA A 146 -10.33 -15.52 -7.43
CA ALA A 146 -10.86 -16.14 -8.65
C ALA A 146 -9.77 -16.90 -9.41
N GLN A 147 -8.57 -16.30 -9.55
CA GLN A 147 -7.46 -16.93 -10.27
C GLN A 147 -6.90 -18.15 -9.54
N VAL A 148 -6.77 -18.09 -8.19
CA VAL A 148 -6.35 -19.26 -7.41
C VAL A 148 -7.35 -20.39 -7.58
N ARG A 149 -8.66 -20.13 -7.49
CA ARG A 149 -9.70 -21.16 -7.70
C ARG A 149 -9.65 -21.78 -9.10
N ALA A 150 -9.31 -20.98 -10.10
CA ALA A 150 -9.16 -21.48 -11.48
C ALA A 150 -7.91 -22.37 -11.65
N LEU A 151 -6.82 -22.07 -10.94
CA LEU A 151 -5.58 -22.84 -11.01
C LEU A 151 -5.60 -24.07 -10.10
N ARG A 152 -6.20 -23.95 -8.91
CA ARG A 152 -6.22 -24.94 -7.84
C ARG A 152 -7.58 -24.89 -7.13
N SER A 153 -8.56 -25.56 -7.71
CA SER A 153 -9.94 -25.63 -7.19
C SER A 153 -10.06 -26.40 -5.86
N ASP A 154 -9.02 -27.13 -5.51
CA ASP A 154 -8.90 -27.92 -4.28
C ASP A 154 -8.41 -27.10 -3.07
N LEU A 155 -8.03 -25.82 -3.25
CA LEU A 155 -7.58 -24.96 -2.17
C LEU A 155 -8.74 -24.17 -1.54
N GLU A 156 -8.64 -23.93 -0.23
CA GLU A 156 -9.58 -23.08 0.51
C GLU A 156 -9.13 -21.62 0.47
N ILE A 157 -9.97 -20.71 -0.01
CA ILE A 157 -9.68 -19.27 0.01
C ILE A 157 -10.23 -18.64 1.28
N VAL A 158 -9.33 -18.02 2.04
CA VAL A 158 -9.64 -17.31 3.29
C VAL A 158 -9.56 -15.80 3.03
N ASP A 159 -10.63 -15.08 3.39
CA ASP A 159 -10.59 -13.60 3.35
C ASP A 159 -9.69 -13.09 4.47
N ILE A 160 -8.67 -12.31 4.11
CA ILE A 160 -7.72 -11.71 5.05
C ILE A 160 -7.63 -10.21 4.85
N ARG A 161 -7.42 -9.49 5.96
CA ARG A 161 -7.27 -8.05 6.01
C ARG A 161 -6.05 -7.61 6.79
N GLY A 162 -5.84 -6.31 6.84
CA GLY A 162 -4.73 -5.69 7.53
C GLY A 162 -3.59 -5.29 6.59
N ASN A 163 -2.53 -4.76 7.17
CA ASN A 163 -1.31 -4.39 6.47
C ASN A 163 -0.51 -5.63 6.04
N VAL A 164 0.59 -5.42 5.33
CA VAL A 164 1.44 -6.52 4.81
C VAL A 164 1.94 -7.41 5.94
N GLY A 165 2.45 -6.84 7.03
CA GLY A 165 2.94 -7.62 8.19
C GLY A 165 1.84 -8.47 8.81
N THR A 166 0.66 -7.88 9.09
CA THR A 166 -0.48 -8.60 9.64
C THR A 166 -0.90 -9.78 8.76
N ARG A 167 -0.85 -9.62 7.43
CA ARG A 167 -1.21 -10.71 6.49
C ARG A 167 -0.16 -11.81 6.45
N ILE A 168 1.14 -11.47 6.49
CA ILE A 168 2.22 -12.47 6.56
C ILE A 168 2.08 -13.30 7.83
N ALA A 169 1.79 -12.66 8.94
CA ALA A 169 1.64 -13.32 10.23
C ALA A 169 0.44 -14.29 10.31
N ARG A 170 -0.49 -14.26 9.33
CA ARG A 170 -1.53 -15.28 9.18
C ARG A 170 -0.99 -16.60 8.65
N VAL A 171 0.24 -16.62 8.10
CA VAL A 171 0.88 -17.86 7.63
C VAL A 171 1.49 -18.59 8.80
N LYS A 172 1.19 -19.88 8.95
CA LYS A 172 1.76 -20.77 9.97
C LYS A 172 3.30 -20.72 9.93
N GLY A 173 3.93 -20.49 11.07
CA GLY A 173 5.37 -20.36 11.20
C GLY A 173 5.93 -18.97 10.85
N LEU A 174 5.10 -18.00 10.47
CA LEU A 174 5.48 -16.62 10.17
C LEU A 174 4.80 -15.58 11.08
N GLU A 175 4.27 -16.01 12.23
CA GLU A 175 3.50 -15.17 13.17
C GLU A 175 4.30 -13.98 13.69
N GLU A 176 5.62 -14.10 13.81
CA GLU A 176 6.53 -13.02 14.26
C GLU A 176 6.54 -11.79 13.33
N HIS A 177 6.07 -11.94 12.08
CA HIS A 177 5.97 -10.85 11.12
C HIS A 177 4.78 -9.92 11.39
N GLY A 178 3.91 -10.26 12.34
CA GLY A 178 2.80 -9.42 12.80
C GLY A 178 3.27 -8.39 13.82
N ASN A 179 2.96 -7.13 13.55
CA ASN A 179 3.06 -6.02 14.48
C ASN A 179 4.41 -5.74 15.17
N ARG A 180 5.44 -5.39 14.43
CA ARG A 180 6.32 -4.32 14.91
C ARG A 180 5.75 -3.00 14.42
N GLN A 181 4.96 -2.34 15.25
CA GLN A 181 4.60 -0.95 15.05
C GLN A 181 5.90 -0.14 14.99
N VAL A 182 6.15 0.51 13.86
CA VAL A 182 7.05 1.65 13.83
C VAL A 182 6.32 2.74 14.61
N VAL A 183 6.72 2.94 15.86
CA VAL A 183 6.27 4.07 16.66
C VAL A 183 6.94 5.30 16.07
N VAL A 184 6.24 5.99 15.18
CA VAL A 184 6.57 7.39 14.88
C VAL A 184 6.24 8.12 16.18
N ARG A 185 7.28 8.61 16.86
CA ARG A 185 7.12 9.47 18.03
C ARG A 185 6.60 10.81 17.53
N ASP A 186 5.29 10.94 17.47
CA ASP A 186 4.66 12.24 17.44
C ASP A 186 4.41 12.66 18.90
N SER A 187 4.91 13.84 19.22
CA SER A 187 4.71 14.49 20.50
C SER A 187 3.24 14.89 20.64
N ALA A 188 2.64 14.41 21.70
CA ALA A 188 1.35 14.75 22.29
C ALA A 188 0.16 13.86 21.96
N GLU A 189 -0.38 13.36 23.08
CA GLU A 189 -1.66 12.74 23.36
C GLU A 189 -1.75 11.22 23.18
N THR A 190 -1.66 10.59 24.35
CA THR A 190 -2.00 9.20 24.63
C THR A 190 -3.49 8.98 24.45
N ASP A 191 -3.89 8.40 23.33
CA ASP A 191 -5.25 7.89 23.17
C ASP A 191 -5.24 6.36 23.33
N GLU A 192 -5.52 5.89 24.55
CA GLU A 192 -5.66 4.46 24.87
C GLU A 192 -6.78 3.76 24.07
N ALA A 193 -7.62 4.52 23.36
CA ALA A 193 -8.71 3.99 22.54
C ALA A 193 -8.22 3.42 21.19
N ALA A 194 -7.07 3.87 20.67
CA ALA A 194 -6.51 3.38 19.41
C ALA A 194 -5.98 1.94 19.50
N HIS A 195 -5.80 1.40 20.70
CA HIS A 195 -5.29 0.05 20.93
C HIS A 195 -6.35 -1.05 20.95
N ARG A 196 -7.64 -0.73 20.83
CA ARG A 196 -8.74 -1.71 20.80
C ARG A 196 -9.29 -2.03 19.41
N GLY A 197 -8.69 -1.53 18.38
CA GLY A 197 -9.07 -1.81 17.00
C GLY A 197 -8.29 -2.99 16.44
N ILE A 198 -8.96 -4.14 16.35
CA ILE A 198 -8.61 -5.35 15.61
C ILE A 198 -7.76 -6.35 16.43
N GLY A 199 -8.40 -7.00 17.37
CA GLY A 199 -7.99 -8.30 17.83
C GLY A 199 -8.26 -9.36 16.75
N THR A 200 -7.44 -9.45 15.74
CA THR A 200 -7.19 -10.72 15.09
C THR A 200 -5.93 -11.23 15.74
N GLU A 201 -6.10 -12.19 16.65
CA GLU A 201 -5.00 -13.01 17.11
C GLU A 201 -4.17 -13.40 15.90
N ASN A 202 -2.87 -13.25 16.04
CA ASN A 202 -1.89 -13.65 15.04
C ASN A 202 -1.80 -15.17 15.07
N THR A 203 -2.78 -15.84 14.44
CA THR A 203 -3.09 -17.23 14.72
C THR A 203 -2.40 -18.22 13.80
N GLY A 204 -1.68 -17.73 12.75
CA GLY A 204 -1.09 -18.67 11.79
C GLY A 204 -2.13 -19.64 11.22
N ASP A 205 -3.29 -19.14 10.80
CA ASP A 205 -4.42 -19.95 10.35
C ASP A 205 -4.44 -20.21 8.83
N CYS A 206 -3.51 -19.62 8.09
CA CYS A 206 -3.31 -19.85 6.67
C CYS A 206 -2.08 -20.72 6.40
N ASP A 207 -2.09 -21.49 5.32
CA ASP A 207 -0.91 -22.19 4.81
C ASP A 207 -0.10 -21.29 3.88
N ALA A 208 -0.75 -20.33 3.22
CA ALA A 208 -0.13 -19.31 2.40
C ALA A 208 -0.97 -18.03 2.33
N VAL A 209 -0.35 -16.92 1.91
CA VAL A 209 -1.03 -15.67 1.55
C VAL A 209 -0.51 -15.14 0.21
N ILE A 210 -1.33 -14.39 -0.53
CA ILE A 210 -0.91 -13.74 -1.77
C ILE A 210 -0.81 -12.24 -1.57
N LEU A 211 0.39 -11.71 -1.84
CA LEU A 211 0.73 -10.29 -1.70
C LEU A 211 1.33 -9.75 -3.00
N ALA A 212 1.39 -8.42 -3.15
CA ALA A 212 2.10 -7.81 -4.27
C ALA A 212 3.61 -7.80 -3.98
N VAL A 213 4.42 -8.25 -4.92
CA VAL A 213 5.89 -8.23 -4.84
C VAL A 213 6.40 -6.83 -4.50
N SER A 214 5.90 -5.81 -5.20
CA SER A 214 6.29 -4.41 -4.98
C SER A 214 6.10 -3.95 -3.53
N GLY A 215 5.05 -4.41 -2.85
CA GLY A 215 4.82 -4.08 -1.44
C GLY A 215 5.83 -4.77 -0.50
N LEU A 216 6.17 -6.02 -0.80
CA LEU A 216 7.17 -6.78 -0.04
C LEU A 216 8.56 -6.18 -0.21
N LYS A 217 8.96 -5.85 -1.44
CA LYS A 217 10.24 -5.20 -1.74
C LYS A 217 10.41 -3.87 -1.01
N ARG A 218 9.42 -2.98 -1.12
CA ARG A 218 9.45 -1.67 -0.46
C ARG A 218 9.57 -1.76 1.06
N LEU A 219 9.09 -2.84 1.66
CA LEU A 219 9.21 -3.11 3.09
C LEU A 219 10.44 -3.95 3.46
N GLY A 220 11.31 -4.30 2.51
CA GLY A 220 12.47 -5.17 2.76
C GLY A 220 12.08 -6.59 3.20
N LYS A 221 10.94 -7.08 2.73
CA LYS A 221 10.37 -8.39 3.11
C LYS A 221 10.41 -9.41 1.96
N GLU A 222 11.35 -9.30 1.04
CA GLU A 222 11.48 -10.24 -0.08
C GLU A 222 11.83 -11.65 0.37
N SER A 223 12.53 -11.78 1.50
CA SER A 223 12.98 -13.07 2.04
C SER A 223 11.84 -14.03 2.43
N VAL A 224 10.62 -13.51 2.60
CA VAL A 224 9.46 -14.37 2.91
C VAL A 224 8.75 -14.89 1.65
N ILE A 225 9.15 -14.45 0.46
CA ILE A 225 8.54 -14.87 -0.81
C ILE A 225 8.97 -16.31 -1.11
N THR A 226 8.01 -17.20 -1.25
CA THR A 226 8.25 -18.60 -1.62
C THR A 226 8.05 -18.85 -3.11
N GLU A 227 7.26 -17.99 -3.78
CA GLU A 227 7.06 -18.05 -5.23
C GLU A 227 6.69 -16.67 -5.79
N TYR A 228 7.36 -16.26 -6.87
CA TYR A 228 6.93 -15.15 -7.71
C TYR A 228 5.94 -15.69 -8.74
N LEU A 229 4.67 -15.31 -8.63
CA LEU A 229 3.62 -15.83 -9.50
C LEU A 229 3.74 -15.23 -10.91
N ASP A 230 3.94 -16.10 -11.90
CA ASP A 230 4.05 -15.68 -13.30
C ASP A 230 2.77 -14.97 -13.77
N PRO A 231 2.86 -13.81 -14.46
CA PRO A 231 1.69 -13.09 -14.96
C PRO A 231 0.79 -13.89 -15.90
N SER A 232 1.32 -14.91 -16.59
CA SER A 232 0.53 -15.82 -17.42
C SER A 232 -0.39 -16.72 -16.60
N ARG A 233 -0.07 -16.95 -15.33
CA ARG A 233 -0.85 -17.75 -14.36
C ARG A 233 -1.69 -16.87 -13.43
N MET A 234 -1.10 -15.75 -12.97
CA MET A 234 -1.72 -14.83 -12.02
C MET A 234 -1.58 -13.40 -12.55
N LEU A 235 -2.58 -12.93 -13.31
CA LEU A 235 -2.62 -11.57 -13.81
C LEU A 235 -2.61 -10.57 -12.64
N PRO A 236 -1.63 -9.63 -12.62
CA PRO A 236 -1.59 -8.59 -11.59
C PRO A 236 -2.76 -7.60 -11.73
N ALA A 237 -3.00 -6.80 -10.69
CA ALA A 237 -3.95 -5.70 -10.81
C ALA A 237 -3.41 -4.64 -11.79
N PRO A 238 -4.29 -3.95 -12.55
CA PRO A 238 -3.89 -2.76 -13.30
C PRO A 238 -3.18 -1.76 -12.40
N GLY A 239 -2.06 -1.20 -12.85
CA GLY A 239 -1.27 -0.26 -12.07
C GLY A 239 -0.51 -0.84 -10.87
N GLN A 240 -0.55 -2.15 -10.63
CA GLN A 240 0.22 -2.77 -9.54
C GLN A 240 1.72 -2.54 -9.75
N GLY A 241 2.41 -2.09 -8.69
CA GLY A 241 3.82 -1.73 -8.72
C GLY A 241 4.09 -0.25 -8.95
N ALA A 242 3.18 0.48 -9.62
CA ALA A 242 3.33 1.90 -9.87
C ALA A 242 2.86 2.75 -8.66
N LEU A 243 3.54 3.88 -8.46
CA LEU A 243 3.12 4.94 -7.54
C LEU A 243 2.63 6.12 -8.38
N ALA A 244 1.50 6.68 -7.99
CA ALA A 244 0.94 7.90 -8.59
C ALA A 244 1.11 9.08 -7.62
N ILE A 245 1.52 10.22 -8.18
CA ILE A 245 1.56 11.51 -7.51
C ILE A 245 0.33 12.29 -7.95
N GLU A 246 -0.55 12.58 -7.02
CA GLU A 246 -1.76 13.37 -7.26
C GLU A 246 -1.61 14.76 -6.65
N ALA A 247 -2.04 15.80 -7.34
CA ALA A 247 -1.95 17.20 -6.91
C ALA A 247 -3.15 17.99 -7.39
N LEU A 248 -3.33 19.22 -6.88
CA LEU A 248 -4.31 20.17 -7.40
C LEU A 248 -4.01 20.49 -8.87
N HIS A 249 -5.06 20.46 -9.69
CA HIS A 249 -5.01 21.02 -11.03
C HIS A 249 -5.05 22.54 -10.93
N ARG A 250 -3.90 23.19 -11.11
CA ARG A 250 -3.81 24.66 -11.22
C ARG A 250 -3.85 25.01 -12.71
N SER A 251 -4.91 25.69 -13.14
CA SER A 251 -5.07 26.24 -14.51
C SER A 251 -4.14 27.44 -14.75
#